data_627a7fc066c77deb8991589c66b952dd
#
_entry.id   627a7fc066c77deb8991589c66b952dd
#
_cell.length_a   1.000
_cell.length_b   1.000
_cell.length_c   1.000
_cell.angle_alpha   90.00
_cell.angle_beta   90.00
_cell.angle_gamma   90.00
#
_symmetry.space_group_name_H-M   'P 1'
#
loop_
_entity.id
_entity.type
_entity.pdbx_description
1 polymer ?
#
loop_
_entity_poly.entity_id
_entity_poly.type
_entity_poly.pdbx_seq_one_letter_code
_entity_poly.pdbx_strand_id
1 'polypeptide(L)'
;MGERYEAFFTGDSCLSELPLNGLRVLLLEDEALIALDVEQICRDAGAADVTVVHDLSQLGEGGVQADAHDAAVIDVMLRGVPTVEAARRLKENGMPFVFATGYVDRHEIFDEFPGIAVIGKPYAGGDLVEALGRAVARRRMAG
;
A
#
# COMPACT_ATOMS: atom_id res chain seq x y z
N MET A 1 5.16 16.26 -33.77
CA MET A 1 4.81 16.27 -33.36
C MET A 1 4.55 16.32 -32.63
N GLY A 2 4.74 15.77 -32.38
CA GLY A 2 4.30 15.75 -31.62
C GLY A 2 4.28 15.50 -30.99
N GLU A 3 4.62 15.16 -31.01
CA GLU A 3 4.52 14.98 -30.37
C GLU A 3 4.64 14.95 -29.55
N ARG A 4 4.99 14.93 -29.66
CA ARG A 4 4.92 14.81 -28.91
C ARG A 4 4.70 14.69 -28.30
N TYR A 5 4.68 14.48 -28.72
CA TYR A 5 4.21 14.19 -28.20
C TYR A 5 3.95 13.56 -28.06
N GLU A 6 4.10 13.26 -28.34
CA GLU A 6 3.75 12.59 -28.26
C GLU A 6 3.69 11.94 -27.81
N ALA A 7 3.90 11.72 -28.09
CA ALA A 7 3.73 11.18 -27.69
C ALA A 7 3.89 10.81 -27.17
N PHE A 8 4.08 10.82 -27.45
CA PHE A 8 3.92 10.66 -26.93
C PHE A 8 3.55 10.29 -26.63
N PHE A 9 3.46 10.07 -27.04
CA PHE A 9 2.88 9.75 -26.81
C PHE A 9 2.35 9.26 -26.93
N THR A 10 2.09 8.59 -26.98
CA THR A 10 0.91 7.84 -26.95
C THR A 10 0.19 7.91 -25.60
N GLY A 11 -1.10 8.13 -25.58
CA GLY A 11 -1.87 8.22 -24.34
C GLY A 11 -1.81 6.98 -23.48
N ASP A 12 -1.64 5.83 -24.09
CA ASP A 12 -1.54 4.54 -23.42
C ASP A 12 -0.35 4.47 -22.48
N SER A 13 0.76 5.05 -22.88
CA SER A 13 1.96 5.06 -22.06
C SER A 13 1.76 5.77 -20.73
N CYS A 14 0.99 6.85 -20.73
CA CYS A 14 0.74 7.61 -19.51
C CYS A 14 -0.04 6.80 -18.49
N LEU A 15 -1.04 6.06 -18.93
CA LEU A 15 -1.85 5.24 -18.01
C LEU A 15 -1.06 4.07 -17.46
N SER A 16 -0.23 3.44 -18.30
CA SER A 16 0.57 2.30 -17.88
C SER A 16 1.72 2.69 -16.94
N GLU A 17 2.02 3.99 -16.88
CA GLU A 17 3.09 4.50 -16.02
C GLU A 17 2.62 4.93 -14.65
N LEU A 18 1.32 4.91 -14.38
CA LEU A 18 0.83 5.23 -13.06
C LEU A 18 1.39 4.22 -12.04
N PRO A 19 1.91 4.70 -10.90
CA PRO A 19 2.65 3.85 -9.97
C PRO A 19 1.90 2.63 -9.46
N LEU A 20 0.58 2.73 -9.31
CA LEU A 20 -0.23 1.64 -8.78
C LEU A 20 -1.19 1.08 -9.82
N ASN A 21 -0.89 1.28 -11.10
CA ASN A 21 -1.79 0.93 -12.18
C ASN A 21 -2.22 -0.53 -12.15
N GLY A 22 -3.53 -0.75 -12.07
CA GLY A 22 -4.14 -2.07 -12.09
C GLY A 22 -4.04 -2.86 -10.79
N LEU A 23 -3.43 -2.29 -9.75
CA LEU A 23 -3.22 -3.03 -8.51
C LEU A 23 -4.47 -3.07 -7.63
N ARG A 24 -4.64 -4.19 -6.94
CA ARG A 24 -5.65 -4.35 -5.90
C ARG A 24 -4.93 -4.10 -4.57
N VAL A 25 -5.30 -3.04 -3.89
CA VAL A 25 -4.63 -2.60 -2.67
C VAL A 25 -5.45 -2.97 -1.43
N LEU A 26 -4.78 -3.57 -0.45
CA LEU A 26 -5.37 -3.83 0.87
C LEU A 26 -4.94 -2.69 1.79
N LEU A 27 -5.91 -2.10 2.48
CA LEU A 27 -5.63 -0.99 3.41
C LEU A 27 -6.16 -1.35 4.80
N LEU A 28 -5.25 -1.46 5.77
CA LEU A 28 -5.62 -1.65 7.17
C LEU A 28 -5.55 -0.28 7.87
N GLU A 29 -6.69 0.29 8.17
CA GLU A 29 -6.82 1.62 8.76
C GLU A 29 -8.14 1.74 9.53
N ASP A 30 -8.07 2.05 10.83
CA ASP A 30 -9.26 2.15 11.67
C ASP A 30 -9.93 3.52 11.65
N GLU A 31 -9.25 4.56 11.19
CA GLU A 31 -9.83 5.90 11.09
C GLU A 31 -10.48 6.10 9.72
N ALA A 32 -11.79 6.22 9.71
CA ALA A 32 -12.56 6.27 8.46
C ALA A 32 -12.14 7.41 7.53
N LEU A 33 -11.86 8.60 8.08
CA LEU A 33 -11.46 9.74 7.24
C LEU A 33 -10.10 9.55 6.62
N ILE A 34 -9.17 8.96 7.37
CA ILE A 34 -7.84 8.65 6.82
C ILE A 34 -7.96 7.56 5.76
N ALA A 35 -8.79 6.55 6.01
CA ALA A 35 -9.00 5.47 5.04
C ALA A 35 -9.55 6.01 3.72
N LEU A 36 -10.51 6.93 3.79
CA LEU A 36 -11.06 7.56 2.59
C LEU A 36 -10.01 8.31 1.80
N ASP A 37 -9.15 9.05 2.50
CA ASP A 37 -8.09 9.82 1.88
C ASP A 37 -7.08 8.90 1.19
N VAL A 38 -6.64 7.84 1.87
CA VAL A 38 -5.70 6.88 1.30
C VAL A 38 -6.32 6.13 0.12
N GLU A 39 -7.59 5.77 0.22
CA GLU A 39 -8.29 5.12 -0.88
C GLU A 39 -8.25 6.01 -2.13
N GLN A 40 -8.56 7.29 -1.96
CA GLN A 40 -8.55 8.22 -3.09
C GLN A 40 -7.14 8.38 -3.67
N ILE A 41 -6.14 8.50 -2.80
CA ILE A 41 -4.74 8.60 -3.22
C ILE A 41 -4.36 7.39 -4.09
N CYS A 42 -4.72 6.19 -3.65
CA CYS A 42 -4.39 4.97 -4.38
C CYS A 42 -5.12 4.90 -5.72
N ARG A 43 -6.41 5.26 -5.75
CA ARG A 43 -7.17 5.24 -6.98
C ARG A 43 -6.64 6.26 -7.99
N ASP A 44 -6.27 7.44 -7.52
CA ASP A 44 -5.68 8.46 -8.40
C ASP A 44 -4.35 7.99 -8.98
N ALA A 45 -3.66 7.10 -8.28
CA ALA A 45 -2.39 6.54 -8.74
C ALA A 45 -2.58 5.30 -9.63
N GLY A 46 -3.82 4.94 -9.95
CA GLY A 46 -4.12 3.88 -10.89
C GLY A 46 -4.62 2.57 -10.29
N ALA A 47 -4.77 2.48 -8.98
CA ALA A 47 -5.23 1.24 -8.34
C ALA A 47 -6.58 0.82 -8.89
N ALA A 48 -6.71 -0.47 -9.21
CA ALA A 48 -7.95 -1.01 -9.75
C ALA A 48 -9.00 -1.19 -8.65
N ASP A 49 -8.54 -1.46 -7.42
CA ASP A 49 -9.44 -1.63 -6.29
C ASP A 49 -8.70 -1.36 -5.00
N VAL A 50 -9.45 -0.90 -3.99
CA VAL A 50 -8.91 -0.69 -2.64
C VAL A 50 -9.89 -1.31 -1.66
N THR A 51 -9.42 -2.31 -0.91
CA THR A 51 -10.20 -2.97 0.12
C THR A 51 -9.78 -2.41 1.47
N VAL A 52 -10.71 -1.79 2.18
CA VAL A 52 -10.43 -1.18 3.48
C VAL A 52 -10.86 -2.13 4.59
N VAL A 53 -9.96 -2.37 5.53
CA VAL A 53 -10.21 -3.19 6.72
C VAL A 53 -9.99 -2.30 7.93
N HIS A 54 -11.04 -2.12 8.73
CA HIS A 54 -11.01 -1.23 9.91
C HIS A 54 -10.69 -1.98 11.20
N ASP A 55 -10.84 -3.30 11.19
CA ASP A 55 -10.67 -4.14 12.36
C ASP A 55 -10.14 -5.49 11.90
N LEU A 56 -9.17 -6.04 12.63
CA LEU A 56 -8.56 -7.31 12.25
C LEU A 56 -9.56 -8.47 12.17
N SER A 57 -10.65 -8.39 12.92
CA SER A 57 -11.70 -9.42 12.86
C SER A 57 -12.34 -9.52 11.48
N GLN A 58 -12.29 -8.46 10.69
CA GLN A 58 -12.83 -8.48 9.32
C GLN A 58 -12.04 -9.39 8.38
N LEU A 59 -10.81 -9.73 8.75
CA LEU A 59 -9.98 -10.62 7.95
C LEU A 59 -10.37 -12.09 8.10
N GLY A 60 -11.13 -12.41 9.14
CA GLY A 60 -11.52 -13.78 9.41
C GLY A 60 -10.37 -14.66 9.91
N GLU A 61 -10.62 -15.95 10.07
CA GLU A 61 -9.63 -16.89 10.63
C GLU A 61 -8.41 -17.06 9.73
N GLY A 62 -8.61 -16.96 8.43
CA GLY A 62 -7.51 -17.10 7.48
C GLY A 62 -6.57 -15.92 7.42
N GLY A 63 -6.95 -14.79 8.05
CA GLY A 63 -6.16 -13.57 7.99
C GLY A 63 -6.15 -12.97 6.59
N VAL A 64 -5.03 -12.38 6.20
CA VAL A 64 -4.92 -11.73 4.90
C VAL A 64 -5.02 -12.75 3.77
N GLN A 65 -5.85 -12.43 2.78
CA GLN A 65 -6.01 -13.26 1.58
C GLN A 65 -5.02 -12.79 0.52
N ALA A 66 -3.86 -13.41 0.48
CA ALA A 66 -2.77 -12.99 -0.40
C ALA A 66 -3.16 -13.00 -1.88
N ASP A 67 -4.05 -13.91 -2.28
CA ASP A 67 -4.47 -14.02 -3.69
C ASP A 67 -5.42 -12.89 -4.12
N ALA A 68 -6.03 -12.21 -3.16
CA ALA A 68 -7.02 -11.18 -3.45
C ALA A 68 -6.41 -9.78 -3.60
N HIS A 69 -5.13 -9.62 -3.29
CA HIS A 69 -4.48 -8.31 -3.26
C HIS A 69 -3.08 -8.37 -3.85
N ASP A 70 -2.62 -7.24 -4.33
CA ASP A 70 -1.30 -7.12 -4.95
C ASP A 70 -0.33 -6.29 -4.11
N ALA A 71 -0.85 -5.47 -3.22
CA ALA A 71 -0.05 -4.62 -2.34
C ALA A 71 -0.88 -4.21 -1.13
N ALA A 72 -0.22 -3.77 -0.07
CA ALA A 72 -0.93 -3.36 1.14
C ALA A 72 -0.32 -2.13 1.80
N VAL A 73 -1.18 -1.36 2.46
CA VAL A 73 -0.80 -0.27 3.36
C VAL A 73 -1.33 -0.65 4.73
N ILE A 74 -0.47 -0.74 5.72
CA ILE A 74 -0.85 -1.25 7.04
C ILE A 74 -0.54 -0.25 8.13
N ASP A 75 -1.56 0.16 8.87
CA ASP A 75 -1.35 0.89 10.12
C ASP A 75 -0.67 -0.07 11.11
N VAL A 76 0.28 0.43 11.88
CA VAL A 76 1.00 -0.35 12.88
C VAL A 76 0.07 -0.89 13.96
N MET A 77 -0.94 -0.09 14.32
CA MET A 77 -1.96 -0.47 15.31
C MET A 77 -3.34 -0.31 14.68
N LEU A 78 -4.17 -1.33 14.82
CA LEU A 78 -5.53 -1.30 14.32
C LEU A 78 -6.47 -1.53 15.49
N ARG A 79 -7.21 -0.49 15.89
CA ARG A 79 -8.08 -0.49 17.08
C ARG A 79 -7.34 -0.96 18.33
N GLY A 80 -6.13 -0.47 18.52
CA GLY A 80 -5.33 -0.81 19.68
C GLY A 80 -4.65 -2.17 19.63
N VAL A 81 -4.77 -2.88 18.50
CA VAL A 81 -4.16 -4.19 18.33
C VAL A 81 -3.01 -4.09 17.34
N PRO A 82 -1.81 -4.57 17.71
CA PRO A 82 -0.69 -4.55 16.77
C PRO A 82 -0.97 -5.40 15.54
N THR A 83 -0.52 -4.92 14.38
CA THR A 83 -0.76 -5.60 13.10
C THR A 83 0.41 -6.51 12.70
N VAL A 84 1.28 -6.83 13.64
CA VAL A 84 2.50 -7.59 13.36
C VAL A 84 2.23 -8.95 12.73
N GLU A 85 1.18 -9.66 13.16
CA GLU A 85 0.85 -10.95 12.57
C GLU A 85 0.43 -10.83 11.11
N ALA A 86 -0.39 -9.81 10.82
CA ALA A 86 -0.78 -9.53 9.43
C ALA A 86 0.45 -9.22 8.59
N ALA A 87 1.35 -8.39 9.12
CA ALA A 87 2.58 -8.03 8.41
C ALA A 87 3.46 -9.25 8.15
N ARG A 88 3.57 -10.16 9.11
CA ARG A 88 4.33 -11.40 8.92
C ARG A 88 3.75 -12.24 7.79
N ARG A 89 2.43 -12.34 7.73
CA ARG A 89 1.76 -13.10 6.65
C ARG A 89 2.01 -12.47 5.29
N LEU A 90 1.96 -11.15 5.21
CA LEU A 90 2.27 -10.45 3.96
C LEU A 90 3.69 -10.75 3.51
N LYS A 91 4.63 -10.66 4.46
CA LYS A 91 6.03 -10.94 4.16
C LYS A 91 6.23 -12.38 3.69
N GLU A 92 5.61 -13.35 4.37
CA GLU A 92 5.71 -14.77 4.01
C GLU A 92 5.18 -15.04 2.61
N ASN A 93 4.13 -14.31 2.21
CA ASN A 93 3.54 -14.47 0.89
C ASN A 93 4.21 -13.62 -0.19
N GLY A 94 5.23 -12.86 0.20
CA GLY A 94 5.94 -12.01 -0.75
C GLY A 94 5.12 -10.81 -1.22
N MET A 95 4.06 -10.44 -0.49
CA MET A 95 3.24 -9.30 -0.88
C MET A 95 3.94 -7.99 -0.49
N PRO A 96 4.10 -7.06 -1.44
CA PRO A 96 4.66 -5.75 -1.14
C PRO A 96 3.76 -4.97 -0.19
N PHE A 97 4.36 -4.32 0.82
CA PHE A 97 3.56 -3.48 1.71
C PHE A 97 4.41 -2.38 2.31
N VAL A 98 3.73 -1.36 2.85
CA VAL A 98 4.35 -0.29 3.61
C VAL A 98 3.58 -0.13 4.92
N PHE A 99 4.27 0.33 5.96
CA PHE A 99 3.64 0.68 7.22
C PHE A 99 3.22 2.14 7.24
N ALA A 100 2.13 2.41 7.93
CA ALA A 100 1.68 3.76 8.19
C ALA A 100 1.59 3.94 9.72
N THR A 101 1.95 5.12 10.22
CA THR A 101 1.85 5.39 11.65
C THR A 101 1.56 6.85 11.91
N GLY A 102 0.73 7.11 12.94
CA GLY A 102 0.44 8.45 13.39
C GLY A 102 1.52 9.01 14.30
N TYR A 103 2.47 8.19 14.69
CA TYR A 103 3.54 8.57 15.60
C TYR A 103 4.88 8.58 14.89
N VAL A 104 5.68 9.58 15.22
CA VAL A 104 7.05 9.67 14.72
C VAL A 104 7.93 8.69 15.48
N ASP A 105 7.46 8.25 16.64
CA ASP A 105 8.21 7.37 17.52
C ASP A 105 8.46 6.02 16.87
N ARG A 106 9.61 5.47 17.20
CA ARG A 106 10.01 4.17 16.72
C ARG A 106 9.22 3.07 17.44
N HIS A 107 8.66 2.16 16.65
CA HIS A 107 8.01 0.96 17.16
C HIS A 107 8.93 -0.24 16.96
N GLU A 108 8.94 -1.15 17.93
CA GLU A 108 9.77 -2.36 17.85
C GLU A 108 9.41 -3.23 16.65
N ILE A 109 8.18 -3.14 16.18
CA ILE A 109 7.73 -3.89 15.01
C ILE A 109 8.62 -3.62 13.79
N PHE A 110 9.17 -2.40 13.67
CA PHE A 110 9.98 -2.04 12.52
C PHE A 110 11.30 -2.79 12.48
N ASP A 111 11.80 -3.24 13.63
CA ASP A 111 13.05 -3.99 13.69
C ASP A 111 12.90 -5.37 13.05
N GLU A 112 11.68 -5.91 13.05
CA GLU A 112 11.40 -7.20 12.47
C GLU A 112 11.27 -7.12 10.94
N PHE A 113 11.03 -5.93 10.41
CA PHE A 113 10.79 -5.72 8.98
C PHE A 113 11.75 -4.69 8.38
N PRO A 114 13.05 -5.00 8.40
CA PRO A 114 14.02 -4.07 7.80
C PRO A 114 13.77 -3.95 6.30
N GLY A 115 13.91 -2.74 5.79
CA GLY A 115 13.69 -2.48 4.37
C GLY A 115 12.24 -2.18 4.01
N ILE A 116 11.30 -2.33 4.94
CA ILE A 116 9.91 -1.96 4.70
C ILE A 116 9.75 -0.48 5.03
N ALA A 117 9.21 0.29 4.09
CA ALA A 117 9.03 1.72 4.28
C ALA A 117 7.98 2.03 5.33
N VAL A 118 8.20 3.10 6.08
CA VAL A 118 7.28 3.59 7.11
C VAL A 118 6.88 5.01 6.74
N ILE A 119 5.58 5.24 6.59
CA ILE A 119 5.03 6.53 6.20
C ILE A 119 4.31 7.16 7.39
N GLY A 120 4.67 8.38 7.71
CA GLY A 120 4.03 9.11 8.81
C GLY A 120 2.70 9.72 8.41
N LYS A 121 1.76 9.77 9.35
CA LYS A 121 0.49 10.47 9.16
C LYS A 121 0.59 11.90 9.67
N PRO A 122 -0.08 12.88 9.06
CA PRO A 122 -0.90 12.76 7.87
C PRO A 122 -0.05 12.51 6.63
N TYR A 123 -0.61 11.77 5.68
CA TYR A 123 0.15 11.40 4.49
C TYR A 123 0.34 12.57 3.55
N ALA A 124 1.56 12.67 3.01
CA ALA A 124 1.75 13.35 1.75
C ALA A 124 1.47 12.28 0.69
N GLY A 125 0.46 12.50 -0.14
CA GLY A 125 0.02 11.48 -1.09
C GLY A 125 1.12 10.92 -1.96
N GLY A 126 2.02 11.79 -2.43
CA GLY A 126 3.14 11.37 -3.26
C GLY A 126 4.09 10.43 -2.54
N ASP A 127 4.32 10.65 -1.25
CA ASP A 127 5.23 9.81 -0.46
C ASP A 127 4.69 8.40 -0.32
N LEU A 128 3.39 8.27 -0.07
CA LEU A 128 2.75 6.97 0.07
C LEU A 128 2.80 6.19 -1.25
N VAL A 129 2.40 6.83 -2.32
CA VAL A 129 2.37 6.21 -3.65
C VAL A 129 3.77 5.79 -4.08
N GLU A 130 4.76 6.65 -3.88
CA GLU A 130 6.13 6.36 -4.24
C GLU A 130 6.67 5.16 -3.46
N ALA A 131 6.44 5.14 -2.15
CA ALA A 131 6.92 4.05 -1.30
C ALA A 131 6.27 2.72 -1.69
N LEU A 132 4.95 2.72 -1.91
CA LEU A 132 4.23 1.51 -2.29
C LEU A 132 4.64 1.05 -3.69
N GLY A 133 4.79 1.99 -4.62
CA GLY A 133 5.25 1.69 -5.96
C GLY A 133 6.63 1.06 -5.98
N ARG A 134 7.54 1.54 -5.14
CA ARG A 134 8.89 0.95 -5.01
C ARG A 134 8.83 -0.47 -4.45
N ALA A 135 7.96 -0.71 -3.47
CA ALA A 135 7.81 -2.03 -2.89
C ALA A 135 7.31 -3.03 -3.94
N VAL A 136 6.35 -2.61 -4.76
CA VAL A 136 5.82 -3.44 -5.85
C VAL A 136 6.90 -3.71 -6.89
N ALA A 137 7.67 -2.69 -7.25
CA ALA A 137 8.75 -2.84 -8.23
C ALA A 137 9.80 -3.83 -7.77
N ARG A 138 10.19 -3.77 -6.49
CA ARG A 138 11.15 -4.71 -5.93
C ARG A 138 10.64 -6.14 -5.96
N ARG A 139 9.35 -6.34 -5.68
CA ARG A 139 8.73 -7.66 -5.74
C ARG A 139 8.80 -8.24 -7.15
N ARG A 140 8.49 -7.41 -8.15
CA ARG A 140 8.51 -7.83 -9.55
C ARG A 140 9.92 -8.19 -10.01
N MET A 141 10.92 -7.44 -9.53
CA MET A 141 12.31 -7.71 -9.88
C MET A 141 12.84 -8.97 -9.20
N ALA A 142 12.38 -9.27 -8.01
CA ALA A 142 12.79 -10.45 -7.27
C ALA A 142 12.13 -11.72 -7.78
N GLY A 143 10.93 -11.56 -8.35
CA GLY A 143 10.16 -12.68 -8.87
C GLY A 143 10.35 -12.91 -10.33
#